data_af6b35b4588a62523faf486d3dc0cb03
#
_entry.id   af6b35b4588a62523faf486d3dc0cb03
#
_cell.length_a   1.000
_cell.length_b   1.000
_cell.length_c   1.000
_cell.angle_alpha   90.00
_cell.angle_beta   90.00
_cell.angle_gamma   90.00
#
_symmetry.space_group_name_H-M   'P 1'
#
loop_
_entity.id
_entity.type
_entity.pdbx_description
1 polymer ?
#
loop_
_entity_poly.entity_id
_entity_poly.type
_entity_poly.pdbx_seq_one_letter_code
_entity_poly.pdbx_strand_id
1 'polypeptide(L)'
;MPFAPFAYTGLALVLIFCGTMLYGYWFGRKQLRVTETTYTSQQVPAAFNGYKIVHISDLHLSSFADSHAFLQRIIDTINVQQPDLICFTGDFVGFGVEEAIPFTHMLRQLHAKDGIMSVLGNHDFALYHHGLTDAEKEGKVNQLTAYQRDTLGWQLL
;
A
#
# COMPACT_ATOMS: atom_id res chain seq x y z
N MET A 1 51.05 -18.55 7.45
CA MET A 1 49.70 -18.65 8.00
C MET A 1 48.69 -18.43 6.86
N PRO A 2 48.03 -19.48 6.30
CA PRO A 2 47.17 -19.34 5.13
C PRO A 2 45.73 -18.85 5.42
N PHE A 3 45.39 -18.61 6.68
CA PHE A 3 44.00 -18.26 7.07
C PHE A 3 43.62 -16.79 6.94
N ALA A 4 44.59 -15.87 6.89
CA ALA A 4 44.33 -14.45 6.82
C ALA A 4 43.49 -14.00 5.58
N PRO A 5 43.81 -14.47 4.35
CA PRO A 5 43.04 -14.05 3.17
C PRO A 5 41.55 -14.52 3.23
N PHE A 6 41.28 -15.70 3.77
CA PHE A 6 39.90 -16.18 3.93
C PHE A 6 39.13 -15.38 4.98
N ALA A 7 39.80 -14.97 6.07
CA ALA A 7 39.19 -14.13 7.09
C ALA A 7 38.82 -12.75 6.54
N TYR A 8 39.71 -12.11 5.77
CA TYR A 8 39.42 -10.82 5.13
C TYR A 8 38.32 -10.90 4.08
N THR A 9 38.30 -11.97 3.27
CA THR A 9 37.21 -12.18 2.28
C THR A 9 35.87 -12.41 2.99
N GLY A 10 35.86 -13.22 4.05
CA GLY A 10 34.66 -13.44 4.84
C GLY A 10 34.13 -12.13 5.47
N LEU A 11 35.04 -11.35 6.07
CA LEU A 11 34.67 -10.03 6.63
C LEU A 11 34.11 -9.08 5.57
N ALA A 12 34.73 -9.01 4.40
CA ALA A 12 34.27 -8.18 3.29
C ALA A 12 32.84 -8.58 2.83
N LEU A 13 32.57 -9.88 2.69
CA LEU A 13 31.25 -10.37 2.34
C LEU A 13 30.19 -10.02 3.38
N VAL A 14 30.51 -10.15 4.68
CA VAL A 14 29.61 -9.75 5.77
C VAL A 14 29.32 -8.25 5.72
N LEU A 15 30.35 -7.42 5.50
CA LEU A 15 30.16 -5.97 5.42
C LEU A 15 29.30 -5.56 4.21
N ILE A 16 29.51 -6.20 3.04
CA ILE A 16 28.67 -5.98 1.86
C ILE A 16 27.24 -6.40 2.14
N PHE A 17 27.02 -7.58 2.73
CA PHE A 17 25.69 -8.06 3.08
C PHE A 17 25.00 -7.12 4.06
N CYS A 18 25.66 -6.73 5.14
CA CYS A 18 25.10 -5.78 6.10
C CYS A 18 24.81 -4.41 5.44
N GLY A 19 25.73 -3.93 4.60
CA GLY A 19 25.56 -2.67 3.86
C GLY A 19 24.33 -2.70 2.93
N THR A 20 24.16 -3.79 2.19
CA THR A 20 22.98 -3.95 1.29
C THR A 20 21.67 -4.07 2.08
N MET A 21 21.67 -4.77 3.21
CA MET A 21 20.51 -4.86 4.11
C MET A 21 20.14 -3.49 4.68
N LEU A 22 21.11 -2.75 5.20
CA LEU A 22 20.91 -1.41 5.73
C LEU A 22 20.42 -0.45 4.64
N TYR A 23 21.01 -0.47 3.46
CA TYR A 23 20.56 0.33 2.32
C TYR A 23 19.11 0.00 1.95
N GLY A 24 18.76 -1.28 1.83
CA GLY A 24 17.39 -1.73 1.55
C GLY A 24 16.41 -1.23 2.60
N TYR A 25 16.77 -1.35 3.87
CA TYR A 25 15.93 -0.94 5.01
C TYR A 25 15.72 0.58 5.08
N TRP A 26 16.78 1.39 4.93
CA TRP A 26 16.70 2.84 5.10
C TRP A 26 16.23 3.59 3.85
N PHE A 27 16.63 3.10 2.67
CA PHE A 27 16.41 3.81 1.40
C PHE A 27 15.54 3.00 0.43
N GLY A 28 15.84 1.72 0.22
CA GLY A 28 15.21 0.90 -0.83
C GLY A 28 13.69 0.83 -0.67
N ARG A 29 13.19 0.55 0.53
CA ARG A 29 11.75 0.44 0.81
C ARG A 29 10.96 1.73 0.66
N LYS A 30 11.63 2.89 0.56
CA LYS A 30 11.00 4.21 0.41
C LYS A 30 11.11 4.77 -1.01
N GLN A 31 11.53 3.94 -1.96
CA GLN A 31 11.54 4.33 -3.37
C GLN A 31 10.16 4.19 -3.97
N LEU A 32 9.56 5.33 -4.32
CA LEU A 32 8.28 5.37 -4.99
C LEU A 32 8.51 5.40 -6.50
N ARG A 33 7.83 4.51 -7.22
CA ARG A 33 7.86 4.43 -8.68
C ARG A 33 6.45 4.48 -9.23
N VAL A 34 6.21 5.37 -10.18
CA VAL A 34 4.99 5.39 -10.99
C VAL A 34 5.26 4.60 -12.26
N THR A 35 4.38 3.67 -12.60
CA THR A 35 4.43 2.93 -13.85
C THR A 35 3.18 3.26 -14.64
N GLU A 36 3.35 3.75 -15.86
CA GLU A 36 2.24 4.05 -16.75
C GLU A 36 2.08 2.95 -17.80
N THR A 37 0.84 2.56 -18.04
CA THR A 37 0.48 1.60 -19.09
C THR A 37 -0.71 2.13 -19.85
N THR A 38 -0.62 2.19 -21.17
CA THR A 38 -1.73 2.59 -22.03
C THR A 38 -2.41 1.37 -22.60
N TYR A 39 -3.72 1.27 -22.39
CA TYR A 39 -4.56 0.27 -23.01
C TYR A 39 -5.36 0.89 -24.16
N THR A 40 -5.29 0.30 -25.35
CA THR A 40 -6.02 0.77 -26.53
C THR A 40 -6.82 -0.37 -27.12
N SER A 41 -8.12 -0.18 -27.30
CA SER A 41 -8.99 -1.17 -27.92
C SER A 41 -10.18 -0.49 -28.59
N GLN A 42 -10.60 -1.04 -29.74
CA GLN A 42 -11.81 -0.58 -30.42
C GLN A 42 -13.11 -0.93 -29.66
N GLN A 43 -13.02 -1.82 -28.67
CA GLN A 43 -14.15 -2.22 -27.83
C GLN A 43 -14.39 -1.25 -26.67
N VAL A 44 -13.41 -0.37 -26.37
CA VAL A 44 -13.57 0.63 -25.32
C VAL A 44 -14.42 1.78 -25.87
N PRO A 45 -15.54 2.12 -25.20
CA PRO A 45 -16.38 3.25 -25.62
C PRO A 45 -15.57 4.56 -25.68
N ALA A 46 -15.89 5.41 -26.65
CA ALA A 46 -15.20 6.67 -26.85
C ALA A 46 -15.22 7.60 -25.62
N ALA A 47 -16.21 7.47 -24.74
CA ALA A 47 -16.31 8.21 -23.49
C ALA A 47 -15.13 7.95 -22.54
N PHE A 48 -14.43 6.82 -22.67
CA PHE A 48 -13.24 6.50 -21.89
C PHE A 48 -11.93 6.87 -22.57
N ASN A 49 -11.99 7.62 -23.67
CA ASN A 49 -10.76 8.09 -24.32
C ASN A 49 -10.01 9.06 -23.39
N GLY A 50 -8.77 8.70 -23.04
CA GLY A 50 -7.94 9.46 -22.09
C GLY A 50 -8.33 9.26 -20.62
N TYR A 51 -9.27 8.34 -20.30
CA TYR A 51 -9.67 8.03 -18.93
C TYR A 51 -8.49 7.41 -18.15
N LYS A 52 -8.18 7.99 -17.02
CA LYS A 52 -7.02 7.63 -16.23
C LYS A 52 -7.42 6.90 -14.94
N ILE A 53 -6.96 5.67 -14.83
CA ILE A 53 -7.14 4.86 -13.62
C ILE A 53 -5.80 4.79 -12.88
N VAL A 54 -5.80 5.17 -11.60
CA VAL A 54 -4.68 4.88 -10.72
C VAL A 54 -5.01 3.63 -9.91
N HIS A 55 -4.13 2.64 -9.96
CA HIS A 55 -4.23 1.41 -9.19
C HIS A 55 -3.23 1.44 -8.04
N ILE A 56 -3.72 1.17 -6.84
CA ILE A 56 -2.93 1.03 -5.61
C ILE A 56 -3.36 -0.22 -4.86
N SER A 57 -2.42 -0.84 -4.15
CA SER A 57 -2.62 -2.07 -3.39
C SER A 57 -1.66 -2.14 -2.21
N ASP A 58 -1.90 -3.01 -1.25
CA ASP A 58 -0.95 -3.44 -0.23
C ASP A 58 -0.37 -2.27 0.59
N LEU A 59 -1.22 -1.36 1.04
CA LEU A 59 -0.77 -0.24 1.87
C LEU A 59 -0.23 -0.69 3.23
N HIS A 60 -0.88 -1.68 3.86
CA HIS A 60 -0.47 -2.15 5.19
C HIS A 60 -0.13 -0.97 6.11
N LEU A 61 -1.13 -0.16 6.47
CA LEU A 61 -0.96 1.16 7.07
C LEU A 61 -0.09 1.20 8.32
N SER A 62 -0.01 0.11 9.09
CA SER A 62 0.93 -0.01 10.21
C SER A 62 2.39 0.19 9.79
N SER A 63 2.75 -0.13 8.54
CA SER A 63 4.11 0.06 8.02
C SER A 63 4.54 1.53 7.90
N PHE A 64 3.59 2.46 7.98
CA PHE A 64 3.82 3.90 7.91
C PHE A 64 3.88 4.58 9.29
N ALA A 65 3.74 3.85 10.41
CA ALA A 65 3.72 4.43 11.75
C ALA A 65 4.91 5.39 12.01
N ASP A 66 6.10 5.04 11.51
CA ASP A 66 7.31 5.86 11.60
C ASP A 66 7.62 6.65 10.32
N SER A 67 6.68 6.71 9.37
CA SER A 67 6.95 7.23 8.02
C SER A 67 5.77 7.99 7.42
N HIS A 68 5.08 8.82 8.22
CA HIS A 68 3.96 9.65 7.77
C HIS A 68 4.30 10.48 6.52
N ALA A 69 5.50 11.06 6.47
CA ALA A 69 5.96 11.82 5.30
C ALA A 69 6.05 10.97 4.03
N PHE A 70 6.32 9.66 4.15
CA PHE A 70 6.35 8.78 2.98
C PHE A 70 4.93 8.46 2.49
N LEU A 71 3.97 8.21 3.38
CA LEU A 71 2.57 8.07 3.01
C LEU A 71 2.04 9.34 2.33
N GLN A 72 2.38 10.52 2.88
CA GLN A 72 2.00 11.80 2.24
C GLN A 72 2.54 11.89 0.81
N ARG A 73 3.81 11.54 0.59
CA ARG A 73 4.39 11.51 -0.75
C ARG A 73 3.66 10.57 -1.71
N ILE A 74 3.19 9.42 -1.23
CA ILE A 74 2.36 8.49 -2.03
C ILE A 74 1.07 9.19 -2.44
N ILE A 75 0.36 9.77 -1.49
CA ILE A 75 -0.91 10.49 -1.72
C ILE A 75 -0.72 11.64 -2.71
N ASP A 76 0.30 12.47 -2.50
CA ASP A 76 0.62 13.59 -3.37
C ASP A 76 0.94 13.10 -4.79
N THR A 77 1.71 12.01 -4.90
CA THR A 77 2.07 11.41 -6.19
C THR A 77 0.83 10.88 -6.93
N ILE A 78 -0.12 10.27 -6.23
CA ILE A 78 -1.38 9.81 -6.80
C ILE A 78 -2.21 11.01 -7.29
N ASN A 79 -2.37 12.03 -6.45
CA ASN A 79 -3.17 13.19 -6.77
C ASN A 79 -2.61 14.01 -7.95
N VAL A 80 -1.28 14.09 -8.07
CA VAL A 80 -0.60 14.72 -9.23
C VAL A 80 -0.93 14.03 -10.53
N GLN A 81 -1.26 12.72 -10.53
CA GLN A 81 -1.72 12.02 -11.72
C GLN A 81 -3.09 12.49 -12.21
N GLN A 82 -3.87 13.20 -11.39
CA GLN A 82 -5.23 13.62 -11.68
C GLN A 82 -6.10 12.46 -12.19
N PRO A 83 -6.27 11.38 -11.40
CA PRO A 83 -7.02 10.22 -11.84
C PRO A 83 -8.50 10.53 -12.04
N ASP A 84 -9.11 9.90 -13.05
CA ASP A 84 -10.57 9.83 -13.13
C ASP A 84 -11.11 8.84 -12.10
N LEU A 85 -10.41 7.73 -11.86
CA LEU A 85 -10.77 6.70 -10.88
C LEU A 85 -9.53 6.23 -10.13
N ILE A 86 -9.66 5.97 -8.81
CA ILE A 86 -8.67 5.20 -8.05
C ILE A 86 -9.26 3.82 -7.77
N CYS A 87 -8.52 2.76 -8.12
CA CYS A 87 -8.83 1.39 -7.76
C CYS A 87 -7.88 0.93 -6.66
N PHE A 88 -8.43 0.58 -5.50
CA PHE A 88 -7.71 0.02 -4.38
C PHE A 88 -8.00 -1.48 -4.27
N THR A 89 -6.98 -2.32 -4.40
CA THR A 89 -7.18 -3.78 -4.50
C THR A 89 -6.78 -4.57 -3.25
N GLY A 90 -6.96 -3.94 -2.08
CA GLY A 90 -6.91 -4.64 -0.80
C GLY A 90 -5.58 -4.55 -0.08
N ASP A 91 -5.51 -5.24 1.05
CA ASP A 91 -4.44 -5.20 2.03
C ASP A 91 -4.19 -3.76 2.53
N PHE A 92 -5.30 -3.14 2.95
CA PHE A 92 -5.31 -1.80 3.50
C PHE A 92 -4.65 -1.73 4.87
N VAL A 93 -4.93 -2.73 5.70
CA VAL A 93 -4.38 -2.89 7.04
C VAL A 93 -3.64 -4.23 7.17
N GLY A 94 -2.82 -4.38 8.20
CA GLY A 94 -2.21 -5.67 8.55
C GLY A 94 -3.10 -6.51 9.45
N PHE A 95 -3.79 -5.87 10.39
CA PHE A 95 -4.55 -6.56 11.45
C PHE A 95 -5.93 -5.96 11.73
N GLY A 96 -6.16 -4.67 11.52
CA GLY A 96 -7.45 -4.07 11.81
C GLY A 96 -7.51 -2.58 11.54
N VAL A 97 -8.72 -2.04 11.61
CA VAL A 97 -9.03 -0.64 11.29
C VAL A 97 -8.25 0.36 12.17
N GLU A 98 -7.84 -0.06 13.34
CA GLU A 98 -7.08 0.75 14.30
C GLU A 98 -5.78 1.29 13.70
N GLU A 99 -5.20 0.56 12.75
CA GLU A 99 -3.99 0.98 12.02
C GLU A 99 -4.27 2.16 11.08
N ALA A 100 -5.48 2.28 10.56
CA ALA A 100 -5.87 3.30 9.60
C ALA A 100 -6.29 4.63 10.25
N ILE A 101 -6.83 4.58 11.46
CA ILE A 101 -7.38 5.75 12.16
C ILE A 101 -6.40 6.92 12.25
N PRO A 102 -5.10 6.73 12.62
CA PRO A 102 -4.13 7.83 12.68
C PRO A 102 -3.90 8.51 11.33
N PHE A 103 -4.17 7.83 10.23
CA PHE A 103 -3.93 8.31 8.87
C PHE A 103 -5.19 8.85 8.18
N THR A 104 -6.33 8.88 8.87
CA THR A 104 -7.63 9.32 8.29
C THR A 104 -7.53 10.64 7.55
N HIS A 105 -6.89 11.66 8.17
CA HIS A 105 -6.73 12.98 7.56
C HIS A 105 -5.93 12.92 6.24
N MET A 106 -4.91 12.09 6.18
CA MET A 106 -4.08 11.92 5.00
C MET A 106 -4.84 11.16 3.91
N LEU A 107 -5.47 10.03 4.26
CA LEU A 107 -6.23 9.19 3.34
C LEU A 107 -7.40 9.94 2.67
N ARG A 108 -8.02 10.87 3.39
CA ARG A 108 -9.06 11.75 2.86
C ARG A 108 -8.57 12.76 1.82
N GLN A 109 -7.26 12.93 1.67
CA GLN A 109 -6.69 13.77 0.61
C GLN A 109 -6.63 13.04 -0.74
N LEU A 110 -6.78 11.71 -0.76
CA LEU A 110 -6.93 10.97 -2.01
C LEU A 110 -8.22 11.40 -2.70
N HIS A 111 -8.12 11.78 -3.95
CA HIS A 111 -9.30 12.16 -4.74
C HIS A 111 -9.16 11.72 -6.19
N ALA A 112 -10.28 11.35 -6.78
CA ALA A 112 -10.44 11.07 -8.19
C ALA A 112 -11.80 11.61 -8.62
N LYS A 113 -11.95 11.93 -9.90
CA LYS A 113 -13.17 12.54 -10.46
C LYS A 113 -14.40 11.66 -10.21
N ASP A 114 -14.29 10.35 -10.44
CA ASP A 114 -15.35 9.37 -10.27
C ASP A 114 -15.22 8.58 -8.97
N GLY A 115 -14.30 9.02 -8.08
CA GLY A 115 -14.15 8.48 -6.73
C GLY A 115 -13.12 7.35 -6.61
N ILE A 116 -13.23 6.62 -5.52
CA ILE A 116 -12.31 5.53 -5.16
C ILE A 116 -13.13 4.27 -4.99
N MET A 117 -12.81 3.25 -5.76
CA MET A 117 -13.36 1.90 -5.62
C MET A 117 -12.37 1.01 -4.88
N SER A 118 -12.84 0.24 -3.92
CA SER A 118 -11.99 -0.67 -3.15
C SER A 118 -12.56 -2.08 -3.09
N VAL A 119 -11.66 -3.04 -2.94
CA VAL A 119 -11.97 -4.42 -2.53
C VAL A 119 -11.08 -4.77 -1.34
N LEU A 120 -11.44 -5.82 -0.61
CA LEU A 120 -10.65 -6.31 0.52
C LEU A 120 -9.58 -7.29 0.03
N GLY A 121 -8.39 -7.20 0.63
CA GLY A 121 -7.32 -8.17 0.49
C GLY A 121 -7.34 -9.21 1.63
N ASN A 122 -6.45 -10.17 1.57
CA ASN A 122 -6.40 -11.28 2.53
C ASN A 122 -6.08 -10.83 3.97
N HIS A 123 -5.31 -9.76 4.16
CA HIS A 123 -5.06 -9.18 5.46
C HIS A 123 -6.29 -8.48 6.03
N ASP A 124 -7.08 -7.84 5.20
CA ASP A 124 -8.30 -7.13 5.59
C ASP A 124 -9.37 -8.07 6.15
N PHE A 125 -9.33 -9.37 5.79
CA PHE A 125 -10.19 -10.41 6.36
C PHE A 125 -9.73 -10.94 7.73
N ALA A 126 -8.70 -10.36 8.33
CA ALA A 126 -8.13 -10.76 9.62
C ALA A 126 -7.72 -12.25 9.68
N LEU A 127 -7.35 -12.86 8.53
CA LEU A 127 -7.02 -14.29 8.44
C LEU A 127 -5.77 -14.65 9.26
N TYR A 128 -4.84 -13.72 9.41
CA TYR A 128 -3.58 -13.91 10.13
C TYR A 128 -3.68 -13.62 11.63
N HIS A 129 -4.86 -13.30 12.13
CA HIS A 129 -5.11 -13.19 13.56
C HIS A 129 -5.26 -14.57 14.20
N HIS A 130 -4.18 -15.07 14.78
CA HIS A 130 -4.24 -16.30 15.56
C HIS A 130 -4.98 -16.04 16.88
N GLY A 131 -5.96 -16.90 17.20
CA GLY A 131 -6.70 -16.85 18.45
C GLY A 131 -8.03 -16.09 18.42
N LEU A 132 -8.38 -15.43 17.31
CA LEU A 132 -9.70 -14.86 17.13
C LEU A 132 -10.71 -15.92 16.64
N THR A 133 -11.92 -15.86 17.19
CA THR A 133 -13.08 -16.59 16.67
C THR A 133 -13.53 -16.02 15.32
N ASP A 134 -14.29 -16.79 14.56
CA ASP A 134 -14.80 -16.31 13.26
C ASP A 134 -15.71 -15.09 13.42
N ALA A 135 -16.51 -15.02 14.49
CA ALA A 135 -17.33 -13.85 14.79
C ALA A 135 -16.50 -12.58 15.08
N GLU A 136 -15.35 -12.73 15.76
CA GLU A 136 -14.45 -11.60 16.02
C GLU A 136 -13.76 -11.13 14.73
N LYS A 137 -13.37 -12.06 13.86
CA LYS A 137 -12.82 -11.71 12.53
C LYS A 137 -13.85 -10.97 11.69
N GLU A 138 -15.08 -11.49 11.62
CA GLU A 138 -16.20 -10.82 10.92
C GLU A 138 -16.44 -9.41 11.49
N GLY A 139 -16.39 -9.26 12.82
CA GLY A 139 -16.48 -7.95 13.47
C GLY A 139 -15.41 -6.97 12.99
N LYS A 140 -14.14 -7.42 12.84
CA LYS A 140 -13.06 -6.58 12.31
C LYS A 140 -13.26 -6.19 10.85
N VAL A 141 -13.69 -7.15 10.02
CA VAL A 141 -14.04 -6.89 8.61
C VAL A 141 -15.15 -5.84 8.51
N ASN A 142 -16.21 -5.98 9.32
CA ASN A 142 -17.31 -5.03 9.34
C ASN A 142 -16.89 -3.63 9.79
N GLN A 143 -15.97 -3.52 10.76
CA GLN A 143 -15.41 -2.23 11.18
C GLN A 143 -14.57 -1.59 10.07
N LEU A 144 -13.73 -2.37 9.38
CA LEU A 144 -12.89 -1.89 8.29
C LEU A 144 -13.73 -1.42 7.10
N THR A 145 -14.74 -2.21 6.70
CA THR A 145 -15.64 -1.87 5.59
C THR A 145 -16.46 -0.61 5.89
N ALA A 146 -16.98 -0.49 7.12
CA ALA A 146 -17.66 0.71 7.58
C ALA A 146 -16.72 1.93 7.55
N TYR A 147 -15.47 1.78 7.98
CA TYR A 147 -14.48 2.85 7.94
C TYR A 147 -14.19 3.31 6.51
N GLN A 148 -13.96 2.40 5.57
CA GLN A 148 -13.71 2.75 4.16
C GLN A 148 -14.92 3.48 3.57
N ARG A 149 -16.13 2.97 3.79
CA ARG A 149 -17.36 3.54 3.24
C ARG A 149 -17.76 4.85 3.93
N ASP A 150 -17.88 4.83 5.26
CA ASP A 150 -18.56 5.90 6.01
C ASP A 150 -17.58 7.01 6.44
N THR A 151 -16.31 6.66 6.64
CA THR A 151 -15.27 7.62 7.06
C THR A 151 -14.46 8.15 5.88
N LEU A 152 -14.05 7.29 4.94
CA LEU A 152 -13.24 7.70 3.79
C LEU A 152 -14.09 8.02 2.56
N GLY A 153 -15.34 7.57 2.49
CA GLY A 153 -16.22 7.77 1.35
C GLY A 153 -15.88 6.91 0.14
N TRP A 154 -15.18 5.79 0.35
CA TRP A 154 -14.82 4.88 -0.72
C TRP A 154 -15.96 3.92 -1.06
N GLN A 155 -16.07 3.56 -2.32
CA GLN A 155 -17.03 2.56 -2.78
C GLN A 155 -16.41 1.17 -2.67
N LEU A 156 -16.86 0.40 -1.67
CA LEU A 156 -16.46 -0.99 -1.52
C LEU A 156 -17.31 -1.88 -2.43
N LEU A 157 -16.66 -2.77 -3.19
CA LEU A 157 -17.28 -3.72 -4.13
C LEU A 157 -17.41 -5.10 -3.50
#